data_3f8c789e18cdfb79b0d3eaa5228937ac
#
_entry.id   3f8c789e18cdfb79b0d3eaa5228937ac
#
_cell.length_a   1.000
_cell.length_b   1.000
_cell.length_c   1.000
_cell.angle_alpha   90.00
_cell.angle_beta   90.00
_cell.angle_gamma   90.00
#
_symmetry.space_group_name_H-M   'P 1'
#
loop_
_entity.id
_entity.type
_entity.pdbx_description
1 polymer ?
#
loop_
_entity_poly.entity_id
_entity_poly.type
_entity_poly.pdbx_seq_one_letter_code
_entity_poly.pdbx_strand_id
1 'polypeptide(L)'
;MKRLVLKFGGTSVGSIEKIQKVAKIIKKRHEEGNEIIVIASAMFGVTNDLKKKSNSISKNFDSKELDVLLSSGEQISSSLLSGAIIDLGVKARSWMGWQLPILTDGNHTSSQIINIKTKEILNFISGRGVAVIAGFQGVSSNNRITTLGRGGSDLSAVAVAKFFETDSCEIYTDVEGVLTTDPSIHEKAKKIDKISYEEMLEMSSLGAKVMQPISVQASMINDIPVHVRSVFSEKAGTTIISQSEIDYKKVVTGIAYSKNDAKVTLVGVADKPGVAAAIFEPFEKNNINIDMVIQTAASNGKKTDVTFTVKREDLFKTLKLIEKNNQYLNYQKIIHDDKVSKVSIIGAGMISHPGVVYKMFSALGREQINMLAISTSEIKISVLIQEDMTQKAVKTLHKKFELD
;
A
#
# COMPACT_ATOMS: atom_id res chain seq x y z
N MET A 1 -2.29 4.44 -31.36
CA MET A 1 -2.00 3.14 -30.71
C MET A 1 -1.34 3.47 -29.38
N LYS A 2 -1.91 3.00 -28.26
CA LYS A 2 -1.32 3.20 -26.93
C LYS A 2 -0.68 1.92 -26.44
N ARG A 3 0.36 2.04 -25.62
CA ARG A 3 0.95 0.90 -24.90
C ARG A 3 0.44 0.91 -23.46
N LEU A 4 -0.18 -0.17 -23.02
CA LEU A 4 -0.84 -0.27 -21.73
C LEU A 4 -0.28 -1.43 -20.91
N VAL A 5 -0.04 -1.18 -19.63
CA VAL A 5 0.16 -2.24 -18.64
C VAL A 5 -1.16 -2.48 -17.92
N LEU A 6 -1.64 -3.72 -17.93
CA LEU A 6 -2.86 -4.14 -17.24
C LEU A 6 -2.49 -5.13 -16.14
N LYS A 7 -2.65 -4.77 -14.86
CA LYS A 7 -2.39 -5.68 -13.75
C LYS A 7 -3.70 -6.23 -13.18
N PHE A 8 -3.75 -7.54 -12.99
CA PHE A 8 -4.89 -8.21 -12.37
C PHE A 8 -4.51 -8.83 -11.02
N GLY A 9 -5.20 -8.40 -9.96
CA GLY A 9 -4.98 -8.87 -8.59
C GLY A 9 -5.46 -10.31 -8.38
N GLY A 10 -5.03 -10.95 -7.30
CA GLY A 10 -5.36 -12.34 -6.98
C GLY A 10 -6.87 -12.60 -6.87
N THR A 11 -7.66 -11.66 -6.37
CA THR A 11 -9.12 -11.75 -6.35
C THR A 11 -9.74 -11.73 -7.74
N SER A 12 -9.09 -11.06 -8.70
CA SER A 12 -9.52 -10.95 -10.10
C SER A 12 -9.23 -12.21 -10.92
N VAL A 13 -8.23 -13.01 -10.54
CA VAL A 13 -7.83 -14.27 -11.19
C VAL A 13 -8.03 -15.47 -10.29
N GLY A 14 -8.85 -15.35 -9.25
CA GLY A 14 -9.01 -16.36 -8.18
C GLY A 14 -9.79 -17.61 -8.55
N SER A 15 -10.38 -17.70 -9.75
CA SER A 15 -11.02 -18.90 -10.30
C SER A 15 -10.90 -18.93 -11.81
N ILE A 16 -11.20 -20.09 -12.43
CA ILE A 16 -11.16 -20.25 -13.89
C ILE A 16 -12.16 -19.29 -14.56
N GLU A 17 -13.38 -19.15 -14.04
CA GLU A 17 -14.40 -18.23 -14.58
C GLU A 17 -13.93 -16.77 -14.53
N LYS A 18 -13.21 -16.38 -13.46
CA LYS A 18 -12.62 -15.05 -13.33
C LYS A 18 -11.49 -14.86 -14.35
N ILE A 19 -10.61 -15.84 -14.54
CA ILE A 19 -9.55 -15.81 -15.57
C ILE A 19 -10.17 -15.63 -16.96
N GLN A 20 -11.24 -16.36 -17.29
CA GLN A 20 -11.95 -16.23 -18.56
C GLN A 20 -12.56 -14.81 -18.73
N LYS A 21 -13.10 -14.24 -17.66
CA LYS A 21 -13.60 -12.85 -17.66
C LYS A 21 -12.48 -11.84 -17.90
N VAL A 22 -11.35 -12.00 -17.23
CA VAL A 22 -10.15 -11.17 -17.41
C VAL A 22 -9.64 -11.28 -18.85
N ALA A 23 -9.58 -12.48 -19.43
CA ALA A 23 -9.18 -12.68 -20.82
C ALA A 23 -10.08 -11.89 -21.82
N LYS A 24 -11.39 -11.82 -21.55
CA LYS A 24 -12.33 -11.00 -22.37
C LYS A 24 -12.03 -9.50 -22.24
N ILE A 25 -11.72 -9.01 -21.06
CA ILE A 25 -11.31 -7.59 -20.84
C ILE A 25 -10.03 -7.30 -21.64
N ILE A 26 -9.04 -8.18 -21.55
CA ILE A 26 -7.76 -8.03 -22.28
C ILE A 26 -8.01 -8.02 -23.79
N LYS A 27 -8.83 -8.96 -24.31
CA LYS A 27 -9.20 -9.02 -25.72
C LYS A 27 -9.83 -7.70 -26.17
N LYS A 28 -10.82 -7.17 -25.43
CA LYS A 28 -11.47 -5.88 -25.74
C LYS A 28 -10.43 -4.76 -25.85
N ARG A 29 -9.53 -4.65 -24.87
CA ARG A 29 -8.47 -3.61 -24.87
C ARG A 29 -7.48 -3.79 -26.03
N HIS A 30 -7.18 -5.03 -26.41
CA HIS A 30 -6.34 -5.33 -27.57
C HIS A 30 -7.02 -5.00 -28.90
N GLU A 31 -8.32 -5.29 -29.03
CA GLU A 31 -9.13 -4.98 -30.24
C GLU A 31 -9.30 -3.47 -30.44
N GLU A 32 -9.22 -2.65 -29.36
CA GLU A 32 -9.16 -1.18 -29.44
C GLU A 32 -7.85 -0.68 -30.10
N GLY A 33 -6.95 -1.55 -30.54
CA GLY A 33 -5.71 -1.20 -31.21
C GLY A 33 -4.51 -0.98 -30.29
N ASN A 34 -4.61 -1.30 -28.99
CA ASN A 34 -3.54 -1.09 -28.03
C ASN A 34 -2.49 -2.22 -28.05
N GLU A 35 -1.23 -1.89 -27.75
CA GLU A 35 -0.20 -2.85 -27.33
C GLU A 35 -0.42 -3.18 -25.84
N ILE A 36 -0.55 -4.47 -25.51
CA ILE A 36 -0.94 -4.91 -24.17
C ILE A 36 0.15 -5.73 -23.49
N ILE A 37 0.56 -5.28 -22.31
CA ILE A 37 1.37 -6.04 -21.36
C ILE A 37 0.51 -6.32 -20.14
N VAL A 38 0.41 -7.56 -19.71
CA VAL A 38 -0.38 -7.99 -18.57
C VAL A 38 0.53 -8.43 -17.44
N ILE A 39 0.23 -7.99 -16.21
CA ILE A 39 0.88 -8.48 -14.98
C ILE A 39 -0.14 -9.33 -14.23
N ALA A 40 0.14 -10.62 -14.10
CA ALA A 40 -0.70 -11.56 -13.37
C ALA A 40 -0.21 -11.76 -11.93
N SER A 41 -1.09 -11.63 -10.95
CA SER A 41 -0.85 -12.06 -9.56
C SER A 41 -1.16 -13.54 -9.41
N ALA A 42 -0.65 -14.19 -8.36
CA ALA A 42 -1.11 -15.51 -7.96
C ALA A 42 -2.62 -15.52 -7.70
N MET A 43 -3.27 -16.66 -7.92
CA MET A 43 -4.69 -16.83 -7.59
C MET A 43 -4.92 -16.60 -6.10
N PHE A 44 -6.12 -16.10 -5.77
CA PHE A 44 -6.48 -15.77 -4.38
C PHE A 44 -6.21 -16.93 -3.41
N GLY A 45 -5.49 -16.66 -2.35
CA GLY A 45 -5.13 -17.63 -1.31
C GLY A 45 -3.87 -18.43 -1.56
N VAL A 46 -3.43 -18.61 -2.81
CA VAL A 46 -2.29 -19.48 -3.19
C VAL A 46 -1.00 -19.08 -2.46
N THR A 47 -0.63 -17.81 -2.47
CA THR A 47 0.59 -17.33 -1.79
C THR A 47 0.57 -17.63 -0.29
N ASN A 48 -0.60 -17.47 0.36
CA ASN A 48 -0.76 -17.79 1.78
C ASN A 48 -0.63 -19.30 2.05
N ASP A 49 -1.17 -20.14 1.17
CA ASP A 49 -1.09 -21.60 1.32
C ASP A 49 0.35 -22.10 1.09
N LEU A 50 1.07 -21.54 0.12
CA LEU A 50 2.49 -21.82 -0.09
C LEU A 50 3.33 -21.42 1.14
N LYS A 51 3.05 -20.24 1.71
CA LYS A 51 3.71 -19.79 2.95
C LYS A 51 3.39 -20.67 4.15
N LYS A 52 2.15 -21.16 4.28
CA LYS A 52 1.80 -22.13 5.34
C LYS A 52 2.59 -23.43 5.18
N LYS A 53 2.73 -23.94 3.94
CA LYS A 53 3.51 -25.17 3.66
C LYS A 53 4.97 -24.98 4.07
N SER A 54 5.62 -23.85 3.73
CA SER A 54 7.01 -23.61 4.15
C SER A 54 7.15 -23.55 5.67
N ASN A 55 6.22 -22.85 6.36
CA ASN A 55 6.21 -22.74 7.81
C ASN A 55 5.98 -24.11 8.51
N SER A 56 5.26 -25.04 7.85
CA SER A 56 5.06 -26.41 8.35
C SER A 56 6.32 -27.27 8.29
N ILE A 57 7.25 -26.94 7.38
CA ILE A 57 8.57 -27.58 7.28
C ILE A 57 9.52 -26.95 8.31
N SER A 58 9.61 -25.62 8.36
CA SER A 58 10.48 -24.90 9.29
C SER A 58 9.98 -23.49 9.52
N LYS A 59 10.03 -23.03 10.79
CA LYS A 59 9.80 -21.61 11.14
C LYS A 59 10.89 -20.70 10.57
N ASN A 60 12.07 -21.26 10.31
CA ASN A 60 13.22 -20.58 9.72
C ASN A 60 13.49 -21.13 8.31
N PHE A 61 12.43 -21.28 7.50
CA PHE A 61 12.56 -21.73 6.12
C PHE A 61 13.50 -20.80 5.33
N ASP A 62 14.41 -21.36 4.55
CA ASP A 62 15.39 -20.57 3.79
C ASP A 62 14.70 -19.57 2.87
N SER A 63 15.14 -18.31 2.90
CA SER A 63 14.49 -17.23 2.15
C SER A 63 14.62 -17.37 0.63
N LYS A 64 15.71 -17.98 0.15
CA LYS A 64 15.93 -18.22 -1.28
C LYS A 64 14.98 -19.30 -1.82
N GLU A 65 14.78 -20.36 -1.05
CA GLU A 65 13.82 -21.41 -1.39
C GLU A 65 12.38 -20.94 -1.21
N LEU A 66 12.13 -20.02 -0.26
CA LEU A 66 10.82 -19.40 -0.10
C LEU A 66 10.43 -18.56 -1.34
N ASP A 67 11.37 -17.81 -1.90
CA ASP A 67 11.14 -17.04 -3.12
C ASP A 67 10.79 -17.95 -4.32
N VAL A 68 11.51 -19.07 -4.48
CA VAL A 68 11.20 -20.06 -5.52
C VAL A 68 9.80 -20.62 -5.31
N LEU A 69 9.48 -21.03 -4.07
CA LEU A 69 8.15 -21.58 -3.75
C LEU A 69 7.03 -20.56 -4.01
N LEU A 70 7.14 -19.34 -3.50
CA LEU A 70 6.08 -18.33 -3.62
C LEU A 70 5.86 -17.90 -5.08
N SER A 71 6.95 -17.74 -5.88
CA SER A 71 6.87 -17.31 -7.28
C SER A 71 6.08 -18.30 -8.18
N SER A 72 5.91 -19.55 -7.78
CA SER A 72 5.15 -20.55 -8.54
C SER A 72 3.67 -20.18 -8.68
N GLY A 73 3.12 -19.42 -7.76
CA GLY A 73 1.71 -18.99 -7.81
C GLY A 73 1.41 -18.12 -9.02
N GLU A 74 2.28 -17.18 -9.33
CA GLU A 74 2.14 -16.30 -10.51
C GLU A 74 2.48 -17.03 -11.81
N GLN A 75 3.33 -18.05 -11.78
CA GLN A 75 3.61 -18.91 -12.94
C GLN A 75 2.34 -19.66 -13.37
N ILE A 76 1.60 -20.21 -12.41
CA ILE A 76 0.31 -20.90 -12.68
C ILE A 76 -0.69 -19.91 -13.28
N SER A 77 -0.94 -18.78 -12.63
CA SER A 77 -1.97 -17.84 -13.09
C SER A 77 -1.66 -17.18 -14.42
N SER A 78 -0.40 -16.82 -14.68
CA SER A 78 0.01 -16.23 -15.96
C SER A 78 -0.12 -17.22 -17.12
N SER A 79 0.19 -18.50 -16.90
CA SER A 79 0.03 -19.56 -17.89
C SER A 79 -1.45 -19.81 -18.23
N LEU A 80 -2.31 -19.97 -17.20
CA LEU A 80 -3.76 -20.14 -17.38
C LEU A 80 -4.40 -18.95 -18.10
N LEU A 81 -4.00 -17.72 -17.74
CA LEU A 81 -4.51 -16.51 -18.38
C LEU A 81 -4.06 -16.42 -19.85
N SER A 82 -2.81 -16.74 -20.14
CA SER A 82 -2.32 -16.79 -21.53
C SER A 82 -3.10 -17.80 -22.37
N GLY A 83 -3.35 -18.99 -21.83
CA GLY A 83 -4.17 -20.01 -22.50
C GLY A 83 -5.60 -19.52 -22.77
N ALA A 84 -6.23 -18.86 -21.81
CA ALA A 84 -7.57 -18.29 -21.98
C ALA A 84 -7.62 -17.16 -23.02
N ILE A 85 -6.56 -16.35 -23.15
CA ILE A 85 -6.46 -15.31 -24.20
C ILE A 85 -6.30 -15.95 -25.58
N ILE A 86 -5.49 -17.01 -25.69
CA ILE A 86 -5.29 -17.76 -26.94
C ILE A 86 -6.59 -18.42 -27.39
N ASP A 87 -7.36 -19.00 -26.49
CA ASP A 87 -8.67 -19.62 -26.77
C ASP A 87 -9.67 -18.61 -27.35
N LEU A 88 -9.53 -17.32 -27.02
CA LEU A 88 -10.32 -16.22 -27.59
C LEU A 88 -9.80 -15.75 -28.97
N GLY A 89 -8.80 -16.40 -29.57
CA GLY A 89 -8.23 -16.06 -30.88
C GLY A 89 -7.19 -14.92 -30.84
N VAL A 90 -6.67 -14.54 -29.69
CA VAL A 90 -5.65 -13.50 -29.56
C VAL A 90 -4.29 -14.14 -29.28
N LYS A 91 -3.27 -13.76 -30.05
CA LYS A 91 -1.90 -14.24 -29.85
C LYS A 91 -1.41 -13.78 -28.46
N ALA A 92 -1.06 -14.72 -27.56
CA ALA A 92 -0.56 -14.41 -26.23
C ALA A 92 0.60 -15.35 -25.84
N ARG A 93 1.42 -14.91 -24.88
CA ARG A 93 2.49 -15.73 -24.30
C ARG A 93 2.73 -15.30 -22.85
N SER A 94 2.93 -16.30 -21.96
CA SER A 94 3.37 -16.08 -20.59
C SER A 94 4.89 -15.90 -20.53
N TRP A 95 5.32 -15.01 -19.62
CA TRP A 95 6.72 -14.69 -19.37
C TRP A 95 6.98 -14.70 -17.86
N MET A 96 7.97 -15.50 -17.46
CA MET A 96 8.44 -15.53 -16.08
C MET A 96 9.49 -14.45 -15.85
N GLY A 97 9.65 -13.97 -14.61
CA GLY A 97 10.60 -12.91 -14.27
C GLY A 97 12.05 -13.22 -14.67
N TRP A 98 12.43 -14.49 -14.67
CA TRP A 98 13.77 -14.93 -15.11
C TRP A 98 13.91 -15.07 -16.63
N GLN A 99 12.82 -15.35 -17.36
CA GLN A 99 12.82 -15.39 -18.84
C GLN A 99 12.92 -13.98 -19.45
N LEU A 100 12.30 -13.01 -18.79
CA LEU A 100 12.31 -11.60 -19.19
C LEU A 100 13.51 -10.84 -18.61
N PRO A 101 14.48 -11.40 -18.00
CA PRO A 101 15.29 -10.94 -16.87
C PRO A 101 14.83 -9.62 -16.23
N ILE A 102 13.87 -9.74 -15.29
CA ILE A 102 13.56 -8.68 -14.33
C ILE A 102 14.66 -8.73 -13.27
N LEU A 103 15.71 -7.93 -13.47
CA LEU A 103 16.89 -7.96 -12.61
C LEU A 103 16.60 -7.27 -11.27
N THR A 104 17.01 -7.92 -10.18
CA THR A 104 16.80 -7.45 -8.82
C THR A 104 18.11 -7.35 -8.03
N ASP A 105 18.10 -6.65 -6.89
CA ASP A 105 19.22 -6.48 -5.97
C ASP A 105 19.59 -7.74 -5.19
N GLY A 106 18.78 -8.80 -5.26
CA GLY A 106 19.04 -10.07 -4.60
C GLY A 106 18.66 -10.13 -3.11
N ASN A 107 18.01 -9.12 -2.56
CA ASN A 107 17.47 -9.15 -1.21
C ASN A 107 16.21 -10.05 -1.18
N HIS A 108 16.40 -11.33 -0.85
CA HIS A 108 15.32 -12.32 -0.87
C HIS A 108 14.10 -11.89 -0.02
N THR A 109 12.89 -12.21 -0.50
CA THR A 109 11.56 -11.87 0.06
C THR A 109 11.17 -10.39 0.05
N SER A 110 12.08 -9.48 -0.35
CA SER A 110 11.84 -8.03 -0.42
C SER A 110 12.77 -7.33 -1.42
N SER A 111 13.04 -7.99 -2.55
CA SER A 111 13.95 -7.47 -3.57
C SER A 111 13.41 -6.22 -4.26
N GLN A 112 14.32 -5.36 -4.71
CA GLN A 112 14.04 -4.20 -5.54
C GLN A 112 14.39 -4.49 -7.01
N ILE A 113 13.56 -4.02 -7.92
CA ILE A 113 13.82 -4.13 -9.36
C ILE A 113 14.87 -3.09 -9.75
N ILE A 114 15.97 -3.56 -10.34
CA ILE A 114 17.07 -2.71 -10.83
C ILE A 114 16.89 -2.40 -12.32
N ASN A 115 16.53 -3.42 -13.11
CA ASN A 115 16.41 -3.29 -14.56
C ASN A 115 15.48 -4.36 -15.15
N ILE A 116 14.93 -4.09 -16.33
CA ILE A 116 14.11 -5.06 -17.10
C ILE A 116 14.60 -5.07 -18.56
N LYS A 117 14.89 -6.25 -19.11
CA LYS A 117 15.23 -6.37 -20.52
C LYS A 117 13.96 -6.37 -21.38
N THR A 118 13.73 -5.31 -22.15
CA THR A 118 12.44 -5.07 -22.82
C THR A 118 12.34 -5.60 -24.25
N LYS A 119 13.47 -5.78 -24.95
CA LYS A 119 13.54 -6.01 -26.40
C LYS A 119 12.63 -7.13 -26.91
N GLU A 120 12.63 -8.30 -26.28
CA GLU A 120 11.85 -9.45 -26.75
C GLU A 120 10.34 -9.23 -26.63
N ILE A 121 9.90 -8.63 -25.52
CA ILE A 121 8.49 -8.31 -25.32
C ILE A 121 8.05 -7.20 -26.26
N LEU A 122 8.86 -6.15 -26.45
CA LEU A 122 8.53 -5.09 -27.40
C LEU A 122 8.31 -5.66 -28.81
N ASN A 123 9.19 -6.56 -29.29
CA ASN A 123 9.02 -7.24 -30.56
C ASN A 123 7.74 -8.10 -30.61
N PHE A 124 7.39 -8.73 -29.48
CA PHE A 124 6.21 -9.58 -29.42
C PHE A 124 4.90 -8.79 -29.45
N ILE A 125 4.81 -7.68 -28.70
CA ILE A 125 3.60 -6.84 -28.64
C ILE A 125 3.42 -5.99 -29.90
N SER A 126 4.51 -5.52 -30.53
CA SER A 126 4.44 -4.83 -31.83
C SER A 126 3.92 -5.75 -32.94
N GLY A 127 4.18 -7.06 -32.85
CA GLY A 127 3.58 -8.12 -33.68
C GLY A 127 2.15 -8.52 -33.25
N ARG A 128 1.43 -7.64 -32.56
CA ARG A 128 0.05 -7.86 -32.09
C ARG A 128 -0.10 -9.03 -31.10
N GLY A 129 0.95 -9.40 -30.38
CA GLY A 129 0.87 -10.33 -29.27
C GLY A 129 0.52 -9.65 -27.97
N VAL A 130 -0.13 -10.37 -27.04
CA VAL A 130 -0.35 -9.95 -25.64
C VAL A 130 0.69 -10.64 -24.77
N ALA A 131 1.57 -9.86 -24.12
CA ALA A 131 2.57 -10.40 -23.21
C ALA A 131 1.98 -10.50 -21.79
N VAL A 132 1.94 -11.73 -21.23
CA VAL A 132 1.46 -11.96 -19.85
C VAL A 132 2.66 -12.26 -18.96
N ILE A 133 3.02 -11.35 -18.10
CA ILE A 133 4.18 -11.44 -17.21
C ILE A 133 3.72 -11.92 -15.84
N ALA A 134 4.40 -12.91 -15.28
CA ALA A 134 4.25 -13.30 -13.88
C ALA A 134 4.78 -12.18 -12.99
N GLY A 135 3.88 -11.53 -12.24
CA GLY A 135 4.24 -10.46 -11.30
C GLY A 135 4.99 -10.97 -10.07
N PHE A 136 5.28 -10.08 -9.11
CA PHE A 136 5.85 -10.41 -7.80
C PHE A 136 7.28 -10.94 -7.81
N GLN A 137 7.86 -11.33 -8.93
CA GLN A 137 9.13 -12.03 -9.05
C GLN A 137 10.13 -11.35 -9.99
N GLY A 138 11.40 -11.62 -9.73
CA GLY A 138 12.52 -11.27 -10.59
C GLY A 138 13.66 -12.28 -10.45
N VAL A 139 14.83 -11.92 -10.91
CA VAL A 139 16.05 -12.73 -10.83
C VAL A 139 17.23 -11.88 -10.36
N SER A 140 18.02 -12.41 -9.43
CA SER A 140 19.24 -11.77 -8.97
C SER A 140 20.40 -11.99 -9.95
N SER A 141 21.50 -11.24 -9.76
CA SER A 141 22.75 -11.43 -10.52
C SER A 141 23.33 -12.85 -10.43
N ASN A 142 23.02 -13.56 -9.36
CA ASN A 142 23.42 -14.97 -9.14
C ASN A 142 22.41 -15.96 -9.77
N ASN A 143 21.55 -15.50 -10.64
CA ASN A 143 20.53 -16.31 -11.33
C ASN A 143 19.56 -17.05 -10.37
N ARG A 144 19.30 -16.46 -9.19
CA ARG A 144 18.30 -16.96 -8.24
C ARG A 144 17.00 -16.19 -8.39
N ILE A 145 15.87 -16.88 -8.34
CA ILE A 145 14.56 -16.26 -8.29
C ILE A 145 14.45 -15.46 -6.99
N THR A 146 13.91 -14.25 -7.09
CA THR A 146 13.65 -13.34 -5.98
C THR A 146 12.20 -12.90 -5.99
N THR A 147 11.66 -12.53 -4.83
CA THR A 147 10.32 -11.94 -4.71
C THR A 147 10.38 -10.53 -4.15
N LEU A 148 9.40 -9.69 -4.56
CA LEU A 148 9.37 -8.25 -4.30
C LEU A 148 8.66 -7.89 -2.98
N GLY A 149 8.25 -8.88 -2.21
CA GLY A 149 7.53 -8.66 -0.97
C GLY A 149 6.06 -8.27 -1.16
N ARG A 150 5.45 -7.73 -0.11
CA ARG A 150 4.02 -7.38 -0.10
C ARG A 150 3.71 -6.30 -1.15
N GLY A 151 2.65 -6.53 -1.95
CA GLY A 151 2.30 -5.63 -3.06
C GLY A 151 3.19 -5.78 -4.31
N GLY A 152 4.02 -6.82 -4.36
CA GLY A 152 5.01 -7.01 -5.43
C GLY A 152 4.44 -7.09 -6.83
N SER A 153 3.20 -7.57 -7.04
CA SER A 153 2.60 -7.56 -8.39
C SER A 153 2.20 -6.14 -8.84
N ASP A 154 1.75 -5.26 -7.93
CA ASP A 154 1.51 -3.84 -8.25
C ASP A 154 2.83 -3.13 -8.53
N LEU A 155 3.87 -3.44 -7.75
CA LEU A 155 5.22 -2.91 -7.98
C LEU A 155 5.78 -3.40 -9.32
N SER A 156 5.55 -4.67 -9.70
CA SER A 156 5.91 -5.18 -11.02
C SER A 156 5.23 -4.41 -12.14
N ALA A 157 3.93 -4.08 -11.97
CA ALA A 157 3.17 -3.33 -12.98
C ALA A 157 3.73 -1.93 -13.19
N VAL A 158 4.01 -1.20 -12.11
CA VAL A 158 4.61 0.14 -12.18
C VAL A 158 6.02 0.09 -12.79
N ALA A 159 6.86 -0.87 -12.38
CA ALA A 159 8.19 -1.02 -12.94
C ALA A 159 8.14 -1.36 -14.43
N VAL A 160 7.28 -2.29 -14.84
CA VAL A 160 7.07 -2.61 -16.26
C VAL A 160 6.57 -1.37 -17.02
N ALA A 161 5.62 -0.62 -16.47
CA ALA A 161 5.14 0.62 -17.08
C ALA A 161 6.29 1.61 -17.34
N LYS A 162 7.20 1.78 -16.39
CA LYS A 162 8.40 2.62 -16.53
C LYS A 162 9.34 2.13 -17.63
N PHE A 163 9.79 0.86 -17.52
CA PHE A 163 10.83 0.34 -18.43
C PHE A 163 10.35 0.14 -19.86
N PHE A 164 9.04 -0.02 -20.06
CA PHE A 164 8.42 -0.14 -21.38
C PHE A 164 7.87 1.19 -21.91
N GLU A 165 8.04 2.29 -21.17
CA GLU A 165 7.57 3.63 -21.55
C GLU A 165 6.10 3.60 -21.98
N THR A 166 5.23 3.14 -21.07
CA THR A 166 3.82 2.94 -21.38
C THR A 166 3.00 4.19 -21.12
N ASP A 167 1.90 4.36 -21.85
CA ASP A 167 0.99 5.51 -21.70
C ASP A 167 0.23 5.48 -20.37
N SER A 168 -0.03 4.31 -19.80
CA SER A 168 -0.64 4.17 -18.48
C SER A 168 -0.46 2.78 -17.87
N CYS A 169 -0.57 2.72 -16.54
CA CYS A 169 -0.63 1.49 -15.75
C CYS A 169 -2.04 1.34 -15.17
N GLU A 170 -2.81 0.34 -15.63
CA GLU A 170 -4.15 0.05 -15.13
C GLU A 170 -4.10 -1.09 -14.09
N ILE A 171 -4.56 -0.83 -12.87
CA ILE A 171 -4.66 -1.81 -11.78
C ILE A 171 -6.12 -2.25 -11.67
N TYR A 172 -6.39 -3.49 -12.08
CA TYR A 172 -7.71 -4.09 -11.96
C TYR A 172 -7.86 -4.82 -10.62
N THR A 173 -8.93 -4.46 -9.90
CA THR A 173 -9.24 -4.99 -8.57
C THR A 173 -10.74 -5.32 -8.45
N ASP A 174 -11.20 -5.70 -7.27
CA ASP A 174 -12.61 -6.01 -6.98
C ASP A 174 -13.44 -4.78 -6.56
N VAL A 175 -12.82 -3.62 -6.39
CA VAL A 175 -13.50 -2.36 -6.08
C VAL A 175 -13.55 -1.43 -7.30
N GLU A 176 -14.51 -0.49 -7.31
CA GLU A 176 -14.72 0.43 -8.44
C GLU A 176 -13.67 1.56 -8.55
N GLY A 177 -12.76 1.64 -7.59
CA GLY A 177 -11.72 2.68 -7.49
C GLY A 177 -11.39 2.97 -6.04
N VAL A 178 -10.70 4.07 -5.79
CA VAL A 178 -10.43 4.58 -4.45
C VAL A 178 -11.67 5.31 -3.94
N LEU A 179 -12.12 4.98 -2.73
CA LEU A 179 -13.28 5.60 -2.11
C LEU A 179 -12.85 6.63 -1.06
N THR A 180 -13.72 7.59 -0.80
CA THR A 180 -13.50 8.65 0.21
C THR A 180 -13.31 8.12 1.63
N THR A 181 -13.74 6.89 1.90
CA THR A 181 -13.45 6.10 3.11
C THR A 181 -13.81 4.64 2.86
N ASP A 182 -13.60 3.77 3.85
CA ASP A 182 -13.99 2.35 3.80
C ASP A 182 -15.53 2.21 3.79
N PRO A 183 -16.13 1.62 2.76
CA PRO A 183 -17.58 1.47 2.66
C PRO A 183 -18.17 0.55 3.74
N SER A 184 -17.38 -0.34 4.34
CA SER A 184 -17.82 -1.16 5.47
C SER A 184 -18.07 -0.36 6.75
N ILE A 185 -17.46 0.81 6.87
CA ILE A 185 -17.66 1.75 8.00
C ILE A 185 -18.70 2.81 7.66
N HIS A 186 -18.71 3.30 6.41
CA HIS A 186 -19.63 4.33 5.98
C HIS A 186 -20.15 4.06 4.58
N GLU A 187 -21.41 3.65 4.48
CA GLU A 187 -22.08 3.23 3.22
C GLU A 187 -22.15 4.35 2.17
N LYS A 188 -22.07 5.62 2.60
CA LYS A 188 -22.08 6.78 1.69
C LYS A 188 -20.68 7.15 1.14
N ALA A 189 -19.68 6.28 1.33
CA ALA A 189 -18.37 6.49 0.72
C ALA A 189 -18.51 6.61 -0.80
N LYS A 190 -17.96 7.69 -1.37
CA LYS A 190 -18.00 7.97 -2.81
C LYS A 190 -16.67 7.64 -3.47
N LYS A 191 -16.74 7.28 -4.74
CA LYS A 191 -15.54 7.08 -5.56
C LYS A 191 -14.86 8.43 -5.83
N ILE A 192 -13.56 8.46 -5.66
CA ILE A 192 -12.69 9.58 -6.03
C ILE A 192 -12.31 9.43 -7.50
N ASP A 193 -12.53 10.44 -8.33
CA ASP A 193 -12.19 10.36 -9.75
C ASP A 193 -10.69 10.54 -10.00
N LYS A 194 -10.06 11.50 -9.33
CA LYS A 194 -8.63 11.78 -9.37
C LYS A 194 -8.10 11.97 -7.96
N ILE A 195 -6.92 11.41 -7.69
CA ILE A 195 -6.22 11.54 -6.41
C ILE A 195 -4.73 11.72 -6.68
N SER A 196 -4.03 12.53 -5.89
CA SER A 196 -2.59 12.67 -6.04
C SER A 196 -1.83 11.47 -5.52
N TYR A 197 -0.58 11.29 -5.97
CA TYR A 197 0.30 10.25 -5.45
C TYR A 197 0.46 10.37 -3.93
N GLU A 198 0.64 11.59 -3.44
CA GLU A 198 0.84 11.89 -2.02
C GLU A 198 -0.40 11.52 -1.19
N GLU A 199 -1.59 11.94 -1.63
CA GLU A 199 -2.84 11.59 -0.97
C GLU A 199 -3.08 10.08 -0.97
N MET A 200 -2.83 9.40 -2.11
CA MET A 200 -2.98 7.96 -2.22
C MET A 200 -1.97 7.22 -1.33
N LEU A 201 -0.73 7.71 -1.22
CA LEU A 201 0.28 7.16 -0.34
C LEU A 201 -0.17 7.23 1.12
N GLU A 202 -0.71 8.38 1.55
CA GLU A 202 -1.26 8.55 2.89
C GLU A 202 -2.46 7.63 3.14
N MET A 203 -3.41 7.54 2.20
CA MET A 203 -4.57 6.66 2.33
C MET A 203 -4.17 5.18 2.41
N SER A 204 -3.23 4.74 1.57
CA SER A 204 -2.77 3.36 1.56
C SER A 204 -1.97 2.99 2.82
N SER A 205 -1.19 3.92 3.37
CA SER A 205 -0.45 3.75 4.62
C SER A 205 -1.36 3.60 5.83
N LEU A 206 -2.55 4.17 5.77
CA LEU A 206 -3.56 4.16 6.84
C LEU A 206 -4.62 3.06 6.68
N GLY A 207 -4.49 2.17 5.69
CA GLY A 207 -5.33 0.99 5.58
C GLY A 207 -6.27 0.94 4.38
N ALA A 208 -6.23 1.90 3.46
CA ALA A 208 -6.91 1.77 2.18
C ALA A 208 -6.25 0.64 1.37
N LYS A 209 -6.96 -0.48 1.20
CA LYS A 209 -6.42 -1.74 0.67
C LYS A 209 -6.35 -1.80 -0.86
N VAL A 210 -6.57 -0.69 -1.55
CA VAL A 210 -6.66 -0.67 -3.03
C VAL A 210 -5.29 -0.85 -3.67
N MET A 211 -4.26 -0.18 -3.14
CA MET A 211 -2.86 -0.32 -3.55
C MET A 211 -1.95 -0.38 -2.32
N GLN A 212 -0.79 -1.01 -2.48
CA GLN A 212 0.22 -1.01 -1.42
C GLN A 212 1.05 0.28 -1.48
N PRO A 213 1.46 0.86 -0.32
CA PRO A 213 2.24 2.10 -0.28
C PRO A 213 3.49 2.10 -1.16
N ILE A 214 4.22 0.97 -1.19
CA ILE A 214 5.44 0.84 -1.98
C ILE A 214 5.18 1.00 -3.49
N SER A 215 4.03 0.54 -3.97
CA SER A 215 3.67 0.65 -5.39
C SER A 215 3.22 2.07 -5.75
N VAL A 216 2.54 2.76 -4.82
CA VAL A 216 2.20 4.18 -4.95
C VAL A 216 3.47 5.04 -4.95
N GLN A 217 4.40 4.76 -4.04
CA GLN A 217 5.68 5.44 -3.99
C GLN A 217 6.49 5.25 -5.29
N ALA A 218 6.51 4.02 -5.82
CA ALA A 218 7.17 3.74 -7.09
C ALA A 218 6.53 4.49 -8.26
N SER A 219 5.19 4.60 -8.32
CA SER A 219 4.50 5.38 -9.35
C SER A 219 4.80 6.88 -9.23
N MET A 220 4.82 7.41 -8.01
CA MET A 220 5.19 8.81 -7.73
C MET A 220 6.61 9.15 -8.17
N ILE A 221 7.61 8.34 -7.76
CA ILE A 221 9.02 8.57 -8.10
C ILE A 221 9.27 8.55 -9.61
N ASN A 222 8.51 7.74 -10.34
CA ASN A 222 8.69 7.56 -11.79
C ASN A 222 7.66 8.32 -12.62
N ASP A 223 6.79 9.11 -11.98
CA ASP A 223 5.68 9.86 -12.60
C ASP A 223 4.83 8.99 -13.55
N ILE A 224 4.48 7.78 -13.09
CA ILE A 224 3.67 6.82 -13.86
C ILE A 224 2.20 6.97 -13.45
N PRO A 225 1.31 7.48 -14.32
CA PRO A 225 -0.11 7.54 -14.04
C PRO A 225 -0.68 6.13 -13.81
N VAL A 226 -1.36 5.94 -12.66
CA VAL A 226 -2.00 4.67 -12.33
C VAL A 226 -3.51 4.82 -12.36
N HIS A 227 -4.18 3.92 -13.07
CA HIS A 227 -5.63 3.90 -13.19
C HIS A 227 -6.21 2.68 -12.48
N VAL A 228 -6.84 2.88 -11.35
CA VAL A 228 -7.51 1.82 -10.60
C VAL A 228 -8.88 1.57 -11.19
N ARG A 229 -9.14 0.32 -11.61
CA ARG A 229 -10.37 -0.11 -12.27
C ARG A 229 -10.95 -1.36 -11.63
N SER A 230 -12.25 -1.57 -11.82
CA SER A 230 -12.90 -2.82 -11.42
C SER A 230 -12.91 -3.85 -12.55
N VAL A 231 -12.72 -5.12 -12.22
CA VAL A 231 -12.99 -6.25 -13.15
C VAL A 231 -14.49 -6.51 -13.32
N PHE A 232 -15.35 -5.90 -12.49
CA PHE A 232 -16.80 -6.15 -12.46
C PHE A 232 -17.62 -5.00 -13.04
N SER A 233 -16.99 -3.87 -13.37
CA SER A 233 -17.66 -2.65 -13.84
C SER A 233 -16.84 -1.98 -14.94
N GLU A 234 -17.52 -1.39 -15.91
CA GLU A 234 -16.90 -0.56 -16.97
C GLU A 234 -16.73 0.92 -16.57
N LYS A 235 -17.09 1.28 -15.34
CA LYS A 235 -16.91 2.65 -14.83
C LYS A 235 -15.44 3.08 -14.91
N ALA A 236 -15.24 4.40 -15.04
CA ALA A 236 -13.91 4.98 -15.28
C ALA A 236 -12.88 4.68 -14.19
N GLY A 237 -13.30 4.35 -12.95
CA GLY A 237 -12.38 4.09 -11.86
C GLY A 237 -11.77 5.36 -11.26
N THR A 238 -10.58 5.24 -10.65
CA THR A 238 -9.82 6.36 -10.06
C THR A 238 -8.48 6.50 -10.75
N THR A 239 -8.09 7.72 -11.12
CA THR A 239 -6.76 8.02 -11.66
C THR A 239 -5.87 8.60 -10.57
N ILE A 240 -4.69 8.00 -10.37
CA ILE A 240 -3.65 8.46 -9.45
C ILE A 240 -2.59 9.16 -10.30
N ILE A 241 -2.36 10.46 -10.07
CA ILE A 241 -1.52 11.34 -10.90
C ILE A 241 -0.80 12.37 -10.05
N SER A 242 0.02 13.19 -10.67
CA SER A 242 0.68 14.31 -10.00
C SER A 242 -0.34 15.31 -9.43
N GLN A 243 -0.05 15.87 -8.27
CA GLN A 243 -0.87 16.89 -7.61
C GLN A 243 -1.13 18.10 -8.52
N SER A 244 -0.17 18.47 -9.36
CA SER A 244 -0.28 19.62 -10.31
C SER A 244 -1.36 19.43 -11.39
N GLU A 245 -1.80 18.19 -11.63
CA GLU A 245 -2.82 17.85 -12.64
C GLU A 245 -4.23 17.76 -12.06
N ILE A 246 -4.41 18.08 -10.78
CA ILE A 246 -5.70 17.96 -10.09
C ILE A 246 -6.25 19.35 -9.78
N ASP A 247 -7.46 19.63 -10.27
CA ASP A 247 -8.27 20.77 -9.83
C ASP A 247 -9.02 20.39 -8.55
N TYR A 248 -8.52 20.85 -7.40
CA TYR A 248 -9.08 20.53 -6.09
C TYR A 248 -10.38 21.30 -5.82
N LYS A 249 -11.51 20.65 -6.01
CA LYS A 249 -12.83 21.21 -5.66
C LYS A 249 -13.16 21.09 -4.18
N LYS A 250 -12.50 20.19 -3.48
CA LYS A 250 -12.70 19.92 -2.04
C LYS A 250 -11.38 20.04 -1.30
N VAL A 251 -11.45 20.52 -0.08
CA VAL A 251 -10.30 20.69 0.82
C VAL A 251 -9.81 19.35 1.36
N VAL A 252 -10.73 18.43 1.63
CA VAL A 252 -10.46 17.05 2.09
C VAL A 252 -10.92 16.09 1.01
N THR A 253 -10.03 15.21 0.60
CA THR A 253 -10.26 14.21 -0.44
C THR A 253 -10.81 12.91 0.14
N GLY A 254 -10.36 12.54 1.35
CA GLY A 254 -10.81 11.30 1.97
C GLY A 254 -10.47 11.19 3.45
N ILE A 255 -11.01 10.13 4.06
CA ILE A 255 -10.79 9.79 5.47
C ILE A 255 -10.30 8.36 5.53
N ALA A 256 -9.14 8.16 6.13
CA ALA A 256 -8.57 6.85 6.39
C ALA A 256 -8.47 6.58 7.89
N TYR A 257 -8.46 5.31 8.26
CA TYR A 257 -8.30 4.90 9.66
C TYR A 257 -7.46 3.64 9.77
N SER A 258 -6.83 3.48 10.93
CA SER A 258 -6.09 2.27 11.30
C SER A 258 -6.47 1.85 12.71
N LYS A 259 -6.83 0.57 12.88
CA LYS A 259 -7.08 -0.06 14.19
C LYS A 259 -5.91 -0.94 14.63
N ASN A 260 -4.84 -0.97 13.86
CA ASN A 260 -3.67 -1.81 14.15
C ASN A 260 -2.53 -1.01 14.79
N ASP A 261 -2.87 -0.01 15.58
CA ASP A 261 -1.89 0.83 16.27
C ASP A 261 -2.03 0.65 17.80
N ALA A 262 -0.93 0.79 18.52
CA ALA A 262 -0.86 0.85 19.97
C ALA A 262 -0.08 2.09 20.38
N LYS A 263 -0.58 2.79 21.40
CA LYS A 263 0.05 3.96 21.99
C LYS A 263 0.99 3.54 23.12
N VAL A 264 2.20 4.09 23.14
CA VAL A 264 3.16 3.96 24.23
C VAL A 264 3.59 5.35 24.69
N THR A 265 3.57 5.59 25.98
CA THR A 265 4.03 6.84 26.60
C THR A 265 5.09 6.54 27.64
N LEU A 266 6.27 7.09 27.47
CA LEU A 266 7.33 7.13 28.48
C LEU A 266 7.17 8.42 29.26
N VAL A 267 6.79 8.30 30.52
CA VAL A 267 6.56 9.45 31.41
C VAL A 267 7.83 9.79 32.16
N GLY A 268 8.17 11.09 32.17
CA GLY A 268 9.25 11.61 32.99
C GLY A 268 10.66 11.21 32.51
N VAL A 269 10.87 11.10 31.21
CA VAL A 269 12.20 10.89 30.60
C VAL A 269 13.06 12.15 30.81
N ALA A 270 14.36 12.01 31.00
CA ALA A 270 15.27 13.14 31.12
C ALA A 270 15.28 13.99 29.84
N ASP A 271 14.99 15.29 29.97
CA ASP A 271 14.99 16.21 28.82
C ASP A 271 16.42 16.70 28.55
N LYS A 272 17.12 15.97 27.66
CA LYS A 272 18.48 16.28 27.25
C LYS A 272 18.73 15.86 25.80
N PRO A 273 19.64 16.53 25.08
CA PRO A 273 20.03 16.14 23.73
C PRO A 273 20.40 14.67 23.65
N GLY A 274 19.92 13.99 22.59
CA GLY A 274 20.19 12.59 22.31
C GLY A 274 19.23 11.58 22.96
N VAL A 275 18.35 11.98 23.87
CA VAL A 275 17.45 11.05 24.54
C VAL A 275 16.45 10.41 23.57
N ALA A 276 15.90 11.18 22.63
CA ALA A 276 15.00 10.63 21.61
C ALA A 276 15.71 9.57 20.74
N ALA A 277 16.94 9.82 20.32
CA ALA A 277 17.74 8.84 19.59
C ALA A 277 17.91 7.54 20.41
N ALA A 278 18.22 7.67 21.69
CA ALA A 278 18.40 6.51 22.57
C ALA A 278 17.12 5.69 22.80
N ILE A 279 15.94 6.34 22.77
CA ILE A 279 14.64 5.66 22.83
C ILE A 279 14.42 4.80 21.58
N PHE A 280 14.72 5.35 20.39
CA PHE A 280 14.34 4.74 19.10
C PHE A 280 15.41 3.85 18.48
N GLU A 281 16.70 3.97 18.85
CA GLU A 281 17.79 3.10 18.37
C GLU A 281 17.50 1.59 18.51
N PRO A 282 16.96 1.08 19.65
CA PRO A 282 16.63 -0.35 19.76
C PRO A 282 15.55 -0.80 18.79
N PHE A 283 14.67 0.10 18.35
CA PHE A 283 13.59 -0.24 17.45
C PHE A 283 14.08 -0.39 16.00
N GLU A 284 15.01 0.47 15.57
CA GLU A 284 15.70 0.32 14.28
C GLU A 284 16.37 -1.05 14.18
N LYS A 285 17.20 -1.41 15.15
CA LYS A 285 17.91 -2.71 15.20
C LYS A 285 16.97 -3.93 15.22
N ASN A 286 15.70 -3.72 15.54
CA ASN A 286 14.69 -4.77 15.66
C ASN A 286 13.60 -4.67 14.58
N ASN A 287 13.74 -3.80 13.58
CA ASN A 287 12.77 -3.56 12.50
C ASN A 287 11.36 -3.22 13.03
N ILE A 288 11.26 -2.40 14.09
CA ILE A 288 9.99 -1.88 14.61
C ILE A 288 9.77 -0.48 14.05
N ASN A 289 8.70 -0.31 13.26
CA ASN A 289 8.32 0.99 12.73
C ASN A 289 7.58 1.81 13.79
N ILE A 290 7.99 3.08 13.90
CA ILE A 290 7.34 4.10 14.72
C ILE A 290 6.57 5.04 13.80
N ASP A 291 5.39 5.47 14.24
CA ASP A 291 4.58 6.41 13.48
C ASP A 291 4.46 7.76 14.24
N MET A 292 3.33 8.06 14.87
CA MET A 292 3.18 9.33 15.59
C MET A 292 4.21 9.43 16.72
N VAL A 293 4.97 10.52 16.77
CA VAL A 293 5.90 10.83 17.88
C VAL A 293 5.57 12.21 18.41
N ILE A 294 5.26 12.30 19.71
CA ILE A 294 4.88 13.54 20.38
C ILE A 294 5.74 13.65 21.66
N GLN A 295 6.48 14.72 21.76
CA GLN A 295 7.24 15.07 22.95
C GLN A 295 6.65 16.33 23.58
N THR A 296 6.37 16.28 24.88
CA THR A 296 5.85 17.41 25.64
C THR A 296 6.86 17.83 26.71
N ALA A 297 7.37 19.06 26.61
CA ALA A 297 8.27 19.59 27.63
C ALA A 297 7.58 19.63 28.99
N ALA A 298 8.27 19.16 30.02
CA ALA A 298 7.77 19.29 31.40
C ALA A 298 7.86 20.72 31.90
N SER A 299 6.93 21.11 32.75
CA SER A 299 6.86 22.46 33.33
C SER A 299 8.11 22.90 34.13
N ASN A 300 8.96 21.95 34.55
CA ASN A 300 10.20 22.19 35.28
C ASN A 300 11.48 22.13 34.41
N GLY A 301 11.36 21.92 33.09
CA GLY A 301 12.49 21.90 32.16
C GLY A 301 13.50 20.74 32.31
N LYS A 302 13.24 19.77 33.20
CA LYS A 302 14.18 18.65 33.47
C LYS A 302 13.69 17.29 32.95
N LYS A 303 12.42 17.16 32.72
CA LYS A 303 11.78 15.92 32.31
C LYS A 303 10.80 16.18 31.17
N THR A 304 10.56 15.18 30.36
CA THR A 304 9.62 15.22 29.23
C THR A 304 8.83 13.92 29.16
N ASP A 305 7.64 13.98 28.62
CA ASP A 305 6.90 12.77 28.25
C ASP A 305 7.07 12.55 26.75
N VAL A 306 7.36 11.31 26.36
CA VAL A 306 7.48 10.91 24.97
C VAL A 306 6.40 9.89 24.67
N THR A 307 5.45 10.29 23.84
CA THR A 307 4.37 9.42 23.34
C THR A 307 4.64 9.06 21.89
N PHE A 308 4.49 7.79 21.57
CA PHE A 308 4.58 7.32 20.18
C PHE A 308 3.63 6.15 19.93
N THR A 309 3.43 5.82 18.66
CA THR A 309 2.63 4.67 18.24
C THR A 309 3.47 3.64 17.51
N VAL A 310 3.17 2.37 17.76
CA VAL A 310 3.72 1.21 17.08
C VAL A 310 2.59 0.35 16.54
N LYS A 311 2.88 -0.61 15.67
CA LYS A 311 1.89 -1.62 15.32
C LYS A 311 1.53 -2.47 16.54
N ARG A 312 0.26 -2.83 16.68
CA ARG A 312 -0.25 -3.63 17.81
C ARG A 312 0.54 -4.93 18.00
N GLU A 313 0.91 -5.58 16.91
CA GLU A 313 1.72 -6.80 16.91
C GLU A 313 3.14 -6.61 17.49
N ASP A 314 3.69 -5.40 17.38
CA ASP A 314 5.01 -5.05 17.88
C ASP A 314 5.01 -4.54 19.33
N LEU A 315 3.84 -4.28 19.93
CA LEU A 315 3.73 -3.67 21.25
C LEU A 315 4.54 -4.44 22.31
N PHE A 316 4.35 -5.74 22.41
CA PHE A 316 5.03 -6.56 23.42
C PHE A 316 6.56 -6.54 23.27
N LYS A 317 7.04 -6.60 22.03
CA LYS A 317 8.47 -6.51 21.71
C LYS A 317 9.02 -5.13 22.06
N THR A 318 8.25 -4.07 21.74
CA THR A 318 8.57 -2.68 22.06
C THR A 318 8.74 -2.48 23.55
N LEU A 319 7.77 -2.93 24.37
CA LEU A 319 7.82 -2.79 25.83
C LEU A 319 9.06 -3.48 26.42
N LYS A 320 9.36 -4.71 25.99
CA LYS A 320 10.57 -5.44 26.42
C LYS A 320 11.86 -4.70 26.08
N LEU A 321 11.95 -4.10 24.90
CA LEU A 321 13.13 -3.34 24.48
C LEU A 321 13.31 -2.07 25.32
N ILE A 322 12.23 -1.39 25.66
CA ILE A 322 12.26 -0.20 26.53
C ILE A 322 12.70 -0.59 27.94
N GLU A 323 12.11 -1.63 28.53
CA GLU A 323 12.45 -2.11 29.88
C GLU A 323 13.93 -2.49 30.00
N LYS A 324 14.47 -3.16 28.98
CA LYS A 324 15.89 -3.54 28.93
C LYS A 324 16.83 -2.33 28.94
N ASN A 325 16.40 -1.19 28.43
CA ASN A 325 17.17 0.05 28.35
C ASN A 325 16.82 1.08 29.45
N ASN A 326 16.04 0.70 30.46
CA ASN A 326 15.54 1.61 31.48
C ASN A 326 16.65 2.39 32.22
N GLN A 327 17.77 1.75 32.55
CA GLN A 327 18.89 2.40 33.26
C GLN A 327 19.47 3.60 32.48
N TYR A 328 19.40 3.55 31.14
CA TYR A 328 19.89 4.62 30.27
C TYR A 328 18.82 5.69 30.03
N LEU A 329 17.56 5.31 29.85
CA LEU A 329 16.46 6.21 29.54
C LEU A 329 15.93 6.97 30.76
N ASN A 330 16.07 6.40 31.95
CA ASN A 330 15.71 7.00 33.25
C ASN A 330 14.27 7.59 33.26
N TYR A 331 13.30 6.85 32.71
CA TYR A 331 11.89 7.22 32.77
C TYR A 331 11.24 6.82 34.09
N GLN A 332 10.14 7.49 34.46
CA GLN A 332 9.41 7.20 35.70
C GLN A 332 8.47 5.99 35.55
N LYS A 333 7.72 5.93 34.46
CA LYS A 333 6.80 4.84 34.15
C LYS A 333 6.52 4.73 32.65
N ILE A 334 6.04 3.56 32.23
CA ILE A 334 5.49 3.31 30.90
C ILE A 334 3.98 3.22 31.02
N ILE A 335 3.26 3.92 30.14
CA ILE A 335 1.82 3.78 29.95
C ILE A 335 1.61 3.30 28.52
N HIS A 336 0.79 2.29 28.31
CA HIS A 336 0.44 1.83 26.99
C HIS A 336 -1.06 1.57 26.86
N ASP A 337 -1.56 1.65 25.63
CA ASP A 337 -2.94 1.35 25.28
C ASP A 337 -2.98 0.75 23.86
N ASP A 338 -3.49 -0.46 23.72
CA ASP A 338 -3.65 -1.18 22.46
C ASP A 338 -5.08 -1.14 21.90
N LYS A 339 -6.01 -0.46 22.62
CA LYS A 339 -7.39 -0.24 22.17
C LYS A 339 -7.59 1.15 21.60
N VAL A 340 -6.67 1.55 20.73
CA VAL A 340 -6.69 2.85 20.06
C VAL A 340 -6.85 2.70 18.54
N SER A 341 -7.40 3.74 17.93
CA SER A 341 -7.51 3.86 16.49
C SER A 341 -7.00 5.22 16.04
N LYS A 342 -6.23 5.23 14.97
CA LYS A 342 -5.83 6.45 14.28
C LYS A 342 -6.85 6.77 13.20
N VAL A 343 -7.42 7.97 13.23
CA VAL A 343 -8.33 8.49 12.19
C VAL A 343 -7.71 9.74 11.58
N SER A 344 -7.64 9.76 10.26
CA SER A 344 -6.97 10.83 9.51
C SER A 344 -7.87 11.39 8.43
N ILE A 345 -7.92 12.71 8.33
CA ILE A 345 -8.41 13.39 7.13
C ILE A 345 -7.24 13.67 6.22
N ILE A 346 -7.42 13.48 4.91
CA ILE A 346 -6.39 13.60 3.89
C ILE A 346 -6.91 14.50 2.78
N GLY A 347 -6.05 15.42 2.31
CA GLY A 347 -6.39 16.28 1.18
C GLY A 347 -5.33 17.35 0.94
N ALA A 348 -4.78 17.40 -0.25
CA ALA A 348 -3.81 18.44 -0.63
C ALA A 348 -4.41 19.85 -0.65
N GLY A 349 -5.73 19.98 -0.77
CA GLY A 349 -6.45 21.25 -0.64
C GLY A 349 -6.34 21.89 0.75
N MET A 350 -5.90 21.16 1.78
CA MET A 350 -5.73 21.69 3.14
C MET A 350 -4.61 22.72 3.25
N ILE A 351 -3.58 22.63 2.41
CA ILE A 351 -2.40 23.53 2.42
C ILE A 351 -2.81 25.01 2.38
N SER A 352 -3.81 25.35 1.60
CA SER A 352 -4.24 26.74 1.39
C SER A 352 -5.50 27.13 2.18
N HIS A 353 -6.02 26.24 3.04
CA HIS A 353 -7.30 26.48 3.72
C HIS A 353 -7.15 26.48 5.25
N PRO A 354 -6.99 27.66 5.87
CA PRO A 354 -6.97 27.78 7.33
C PRO A 354 -8.30 27.34 7.93
N GLY A 355 -8.26 26.78 9.13
CA GLY A 355 -9.46 26.37 9.88
C GLY A 355 -9.89 24.91 9.67
N VAL A 356 -9.23 24.11 8.86
CA VAL A 356 -9.52 22.66 8.70
C VAL A 356 -9.33 21.95 10.03
N VAL A 357 -8.24 22.24 10.75
CA VAL A 357 -7.95 21.71 12.10
C VAL A 357 -9.12 22.00 13.04
N TYR A 358 -9.58 23.26 13.10
CA TYR A 358 -10.73 23.65 13.92
C TYR A 358 -12.00 22.90 13.56
N LYS A 359 -12.30 22.79 12.24
CA LYS A 359 -13.46 22.05 11.73
C LYS A 359 -13.44 20.59 12.18
N MET A 360 -12.30 19.93 12.07
CA MET A 360 -12.11 18.54 12.50
C MET A 360 -12.32 18.38 14.00
N PHE A 361 -11.61 19.17 14.80
CA PHE A 361 -11.66 19.05 16.27
C PHE A 361 -13.00 19.45 16.84
N SER A 362 -13.64 20.51 16.30
CA SER A 362 -14.99 20.93 16.68
C SER A 362 -16.03 19.84 16.36
N ALA A 363 -15.90 19.14 15.23
CA ALA A 363 -16.80 18.05 14.89
C ALA A 363 -16.66 16.86 15.84
N LEU A 364 -15.42 16.45 16.13
CA LEU A 364 -15.15 15.35 17.08
C LEU A 364 -15.57 15.72 18.52
N GLY A 365 -15.29 16.96 18.96
CA GLY A 365 -15.65 17.43 20.29
C GLY A 365 -17.18 17.48 20.53
N ARG A 366 -17.97 17.90 19.53
CA ARG A 366 -19.46 17.88 19.62
C ARG A 366 -20.01 16.46 19.79
N GLU A 367 -19.33 15.47 19.23
CA GLU A 367 -19.67 14.06 19.35
C GLU A 367 -19.03 13.41 20.59
N GLN A 368 -18.39 14.20 21.46
CA GLN A 368 -17.70 13.75 22.66
C GLN A 368 -16.63 12.69 22.42
N ILE A 369 -15.94 12.79 21.28
CA ILE A 369 -14.81 11.92 20.92
C ILE A 369 -13.53 12.58 21.42
N ASN A 370 -12.91 11.98 22.46
CA ASN A 370 -11.66 12.47 23.02
C ASN A 370 -10.47 12.11 22.13
N MET A 371 -9.57 13.07 21.92
CA MET A 371 -8.34 12.90 21.14
C MET A 371 -7.17 12.63 22.08
N LEU A 372 -6.56 11.46 21.95
CA LEU A 372 -5.46 10.99 22.81
C LEU A 372 -4.09 11.47 22.32
N ALA A 373 -3.98 11.76 21.03
CA ALA A 373 -2.81 12.30 20.37
C ALA A 373 -3.22 12.96 19.06
N ILE A 374 -2.46 13.96 18.62
CA ILE A 374 -2.71 14.71 17.38
C ILE A 374 -1.41 14.82 16.62
N SER A 375 -1.44 14.63 15.31
CA SER A 375 -0.34 14.89 14.41
C SER A 375 -0.85 15.56 13.13
N THR A 376 -0.15 16.57 12.67
CA THR A 376 -0.54 17.32 11.47
C THR A 376 0.61 17.38 10.49
N SER A 377 0.30 17.31 9.20
CA SER A 377 1.17 17.65 8.09
C SER A 377 0.43 18.55 7.11
N GLU A 378 1.05 18.92 6.02
CA GLU A 378 0.43 19.79 5.00
C GLU A 378 -0.82 19.18 4.38
N ILE A 379 -0.85 17.86 4.17
CA ILE A 379 -1.92 17.15 3.48
C ILE A 379 -2.68 16.15 4.36
N LYS A 380 -2.33 16.08 5.67
CA LYS A 380 -2.93 15.09 6.58
C LYS A 380 -3.07 15.66 7.99
N ILE A 381 -4.22 15.44 8.62
CA ILE A 381 -4.42 15.65 10.05
C ILE A 381 -4.89 14.32 10.65
N SER A 382 -4.12 13.80 11.59
CA SER A 382 -4.38 12.53 12.27
C SER A 382 -4.70 12.75 13.75
N VAL A 383 -5.70 12.05 14.23
CA VAL A 383 -6.00 11.95 15.66
C VAL A 383 -5.99 10.48 16.09
N LEU A 384 -5.45 10.24 17.26
CA LEU A 384 -5.57 8.97 17.95
C LEU A 384 -6.77 9.05 18.90
N ILE A 385 -7.67 8.10 18.83
CA ILE A 385 -8.90 8.03 19.62
C ILE A 385 -9.08 6.61 20.19
N GLN A 386 -10.04 6.41 21.09
CA GLN A 386 -10.41 5.07 21.51
C GLN A 386 -11.01 4.27 20.33
N GLU A 387 -10.69 2.99 20.25
CA GLU A 387 -11.02 2.14 19.09
C GLU A 387 -12.53 2.00 18.84
N ASP A 388 -13.34 1.96 19.90
CA ASP A 388 -14.80 1.88 19.84
C ASP A 388 -15.44 3.11 19.20
N MET A 389 -14.77 4.27 19.23
CA MET A 389 -15.23 5.52 18.64
C MET A 389 -14.90 5.64 17.15
N THR A 390 -14.15 4.69 16.54
CA THR A 390 -13.66 4.80 15.16
C THR A 390 -14.78 5.04 14.16
N GLN A 391 -15.84 4.22 14.19
CA GLN A 391 -16.93 4.33 13.23
C GLN A 391 -17.68 5.67 13.36
N LYS A 392 -17.92 6.10 14.61
CA LYS A 392 -18.57 7.37 14.88
C LYS A 392 -17.71 8.53 14.36
N ALA A 393 -16.40 8.52 14.61
CA ALA A 393 -15.46 9.54 14.14
C ALA A 393 -15.43 9.64 12.61
N VAL A 394 -15.29 8.50 11.91
CA VAL A 394 -15.27 8.48 10.44
C VAL A 394 -16.56 9.05 9.86
N LYS A 395 -17.74 8.63 10.34
CA LYS A 395 -19.03 9.14 9.87
C LYS A 395 -19.19 10.64 10.12
N THR A 396 -18.80 11.10 11.30
CA THR A 396 -18.87 12.52 11.68
C THR A 396 -18.01 13.38 10.77
N LEU A 397 -16.76 12.95 10.54
CA LEU A 397 -15.83 13.69 9.69
C LEU A 397 -16.24 13.65 8.23
N HIS A 398 -16.74 12.52 7.72
CA HIS A 398 -17.20 12.36 6.35
C HIS A 398 -18.33 13.33 6.04
N LYS A 399 -19.33 13.41 6.93
CA LYS A 399 -20.41 14.41 6.84
C LYS A 399 -19.88 15.84 6.98
N LYS A 400 -18.95 16.10 7.93
CA LYS A 400 -18.44 17.44 8.20
C LYS A 400 -17.67 18.05 7.03
N PHE A 401 -16.96 17.21 6.27
CA PHE A 401 -16.18 17.62 5.09
C PHE A 401 -16.93 17.40 3.76
N GLU A 402 -18.23 17.14 3.81
CA GLU A 402 -19.13 17.03 2.63
C GLU A 402 -18.66 15.96 1.63
N LEU A 403 -18.20 14.83 2.15
CA LEU A 403 -17.76 13.70 1.34
C LEU A 403 -18.90 12.73 0.98
N ASP A 404 -20.08 12.90 1.62
CA ASP A 404 -21.32 12.13 1.36
C ASP A 404 -21.83 12.30 -0.07
#